data_7befeba280d164d806090195abb7164f
#
_entry.id   7befeba280d164d806090195abb7164f
#
_cell.length_a   1.000
_cell.length_b   1.000
_cell.length_c   1.000
_cell.angle_alpha   90.00
_cell.angle_beta   90.00
_cell.angle_gamma   90.00
#
_symmetry.space_group_name_H-M   'P 1'
#
loop_
_entity.id
_entity.type
_entity.pdbx_description
1 polymer ?
#
loop_
_entity_poly.entity_id
_entity_poly.type
_entity_poly.pdbx_seq_one_letter_code
_entity_poly.pdbx_strand_id
1 'polypeptide(L)'
;VMEVLKEKSLLNNIGVQVVIAMILGTAVGAFMGNSATMFAPLGAIFINLIKMLVIPLVAVALISGAAGLGNSQSAGKVGLVTLGYFGLTSALAVALALFMGEVFKPGLGIDVSGVEGMFSAEYASKGELPTFWATITGMIPTNVFQSLNEANILQILVFCMFFGIAISKQAKERREPIMNGVNCIVDAMVWMINKVMIIAPIGVFGLMAEAVGTFGFAALMVVFKLFVVYVAAILIFGFVAYPLMVHIFTKTSAKKFLTAMKKPQAVALSTASSMATLPVTMDTVEHELGVKNSTASFVLPLGATINMSGNAIYYGLVAIFFAQLFNIDLGMGAYIAIIVTSTLGAVGQAGVPGPSFLVVAVLLAAGIPIEGLPLLFALDRIFDMIRTALNITGDAACAVIVDALIEEEEQEAELQKQQA
;
A
#
# COMPACT_ATOMS: atom_id res chain seq x y z
N VAL A 1 7.22 18.71 -22.81
CA VAL A 1 7.34 17.33 -22.31
C VAL A 1 8.75 16.77 -22.54
N MET A 2 9.46 17.14 -23.62
CA MET A 2 10.85 16.71 -23.88
C MET A 2 11.95 17.42 -23.06
N GLU A 3 11.65 18.52 -22.37
CA GLU A 3 12.64 19.19 -21.49
C GLU A 3 12.72 18.65 -20.06
N VAL A 4 11.76 17.82 -19.63
CA VAL A 4 11.73 17.22 -18.28
C VAL A 4 12.61 15.96 -18.19
N LEU A 5 13.09 15.42 -19.31
CA LEU A 5 14.00 14.27 -19.38
C LEU A 5 15.49 14.68 -19.48
N LYS A 6 15.83 15.93 -19.18
CA LYS A 6 17.23 16.31 -18.97
C LYS A 6 17.78 15.50 -17.79
N GLU A 7 18.71 14.62 -18.09
CA GLU A 7 19.59 13.85 -17.20
C GLU A 7 19.68 14.39 -15.76
N LYS A 8 18.67 14.11 -14.94
CA LYS A 8 18.92 14.05 -13.52
C LYS A 8 19.78 12.82 -13.33
N SER A 9 21.05 13.02 -13.02
CA SER A 9 21.98 11.97 -12.63
C SER A 9 21.23 10.92 -11.82
N LEU A 10 21.41 9.62 -12.13
CA LEU A 10 20.80 8.51 -11.39
C LEU A 10 20.97 8.69 -9.86
N LEU A 11 22.05 9.35 -9.46
CA LEU A 11 22.36 9.69 -8.07
C LEU A 11 21.40 10.72 -7.44
N ASN A 12 20.65 11.49 -8.23
CA ASN A 12 19.62 12.41 -7.71
C ASN A 12 18.28 11.72 -7.45
N ASN A 13 18.14 10.44 -7.79
CA ASN A 13 16.94 9.65 -7.48
C ASN A 13 17.02 9.15 -6.04
N ILE A 14 16.04 9.55 -5.21
CA ILE A 14 15.97 9.14 -3.78
C ILE A 14 15.97 7.61 -3.64
N GLY A 15 15.29 6.88 -4.53
CA GLY A 15 15.30 5.42 -4.53
C GLY A 15 16.70 4.84 -4.69
N VAL A 16 17.50 5.38 -5.64
CA VAL A 16 18.89 4.97 -5.84
C VAL A 16 19.75 5.33 -4.63
N GLN A 17 19.59 6.53 -4.07
CA GLN A 17 20.29 6.94 -2.85
C GLN A 17 19.98 6.02 -1.67
N VAL A 18 18.74 5.59 -1.50
CA VAL A 18 18.32 4.64 -0.44
C VAL A 18 18.97 3.27 -0.66
N VAL A 19 19.02 2.75 -1.88
CA VAL A 19 19.70 1.48 -2.16
C VAL A 19 21.21 1.58 -1.89
N ILE A 20 21.85 2.67 -2.29
CA ILE A 20 23.28 2.92 -1.98
C ILE A 20 23.47 3.00 -0.45
N ALA A 21 22.63 3.74 0.25
CA ALA A 21 22.67 3.88 1.70
C ALA A 21 22.49 2.54 2.42
N MET A 22 21.59 1.70 1.93
CA MET A 22 21.38 0.34 2.43
C MET A 22 22.64 -0.52 2.27
N ILE A 23 23.29 -0.51 1.09
CA ILE A 23 24.53 -1.25 0.84
C ILE A 23 25.64 -0.73 1.75
N LEU A 24 25.81 0.59 1.84
CA LEU A 24 26.82 1.21 2.70
C LEU A 24 26.57 0.91 4.17
N GLY A 25 25.33 1.02 4.65
CA GLY A 25 24.95 0.68 6.02
C GLY A 25 25.24 -0.79 6.35
N THR A 26 24.89 -1.70 5.42
CA THR A 26 25.22 -3.13 5.55
C THR A 26 26.75 -3.35 5.64
N ALA A 27 27.53 -2.71 4.77
CA ALA A 27 28.99 -2.84 4.78
C ALA A 27 29.59 -2.29 6.07
N VAL A 28 29.15 -1.11 6.54
CA VAL A 28 29.60 -0.50 7.80
C VAL A 28 29.21 -1.37 9.00
N GLY A 29 27.98 -1.88 9.04
CA GLY A 29 27.51 -2.79 10.09
C GLY A 29 28.36 -4.07 10.14
N ALA A 30 28.62 -4.68 8.98
CA ALA A 30 29.45 -5.89 8.90
C ALA A 30 30.92 -5.65 9.34
N PHE A 31 31.46 -4.47 9.04
CA PHE A 31 32.85 -4.12 9.38
C PHE A 31 33.00 -3.72 10.86
N MET A 32 32.09 -2.90 11.39
CA MET A 32 32.16 -2.34 12.74
C MET A 32 31.54 -3.25 13.81
N GLY A 33 30.76 -4.24 13.42
CA GLY A 33 30.02 -5.09 14.35
C GLY A 33 29.16 -4.24 15.29
N ASN A 34 29.11 -4.64 16.56
CA ASN A 34 28.27 -3.96 17.56
C ASN A 34 28.56 -2.45 17.74
N SER A 35 29.75 -1.97 17.35
CA SER A 35 30.04 -0.53 17.38
C SER A 35 29.21 0.29 16.41
N ALA A 36 28.61 -0.34 15.38
CA ALA A 36 27.74 0.32 14.42
C ALA A 36 26.41 0.81 15.03
N THR A 37 26.06 0.37 16.26
CA THR A 37 24.92 0.88 17.03
C THR A 37 24.99 2.39 17.29
N MET A 38 26.18 3.00 17.16
CA MET A 38 26.33 4.45 17.21
C MET A 38 25.50 5.18 16.15
N PHE A 39 25.15 4.51 15.05
CA PHE A 39 24.30 5.06 13.97
C PHE A 39 22.80 4.83 14.19
N ALA A 40 22.38 4.05 15.21
CA ALA A 40 20.99 3.80 15.56
C ALA A 40 20.13 5.08 15.69
N PRO A 41 20.62 6.19 16.27
CA PRO A 41 19.85 7.43 16.37
C PRO A 41 19.40 8.01 15.02
N LEU A 42 20.17 7.78 13.94
CA LEU A 42 19.79 8.24 12.60
C LEU A 42 18.54 7.51 12.09
N GLY A 43 18.52 6.19 12.31
CA GLY A 43 17.36 5.36 12.01
C GLY A 43 16.15 5.72 12.87
N ALA A 44 16.34 5.89 14.17
CA ALA A 44 15.29 6.25 15.10
C ALA A 44 14.65 7.61 14.77
N ILE A 45 15.44 8.63 14.43
CA ILE A 45 14.94 9.95 14.00
C ILE A 45 14.07 9.79 12.75
N PHE A 46 14.54 9.06 11.74
CA PHE A 46 13.79 8.83 10.51
C PHE A 46 12.45 8.14 10.78
N ILE A 47 12.45 7.05 11.54
CA ILE A 47 11.23 6.33 11.93
C ILE A 47 10.27 7.21 12.73
N ASN A 48 10.76 8.02 13.67
CA ASN A 48 9.93 8.91 14.47
C ASN A 48 9.30 10.01 13.62
N LEU A 49 10.03 10.59 12.67
CA LEU A 49 9.48 11.58 11.72
C LEU A 49 8.37 10.98 10.85
N ILE A 50 8.52 9.73 10.42
CA ILE A 50 7.47 9.04 9.69
C ILE A 50 6.27 8.78 10.61
N LYS A 51 6.48 8.18 11.79
CA LYS A 51 5.39 7.88 12.74
C LYS A 51 4.57 9.13 13.10
N MET A 52 5.19 10.27 13.23
CA MET A 52 4.53 11.56 13.49
C MET A 52 3.49 11.91 12.40
N LEU A 53 3.74 11.53 11.17
CA LEU A 53 2.89 11.91 10.02
C LEU A 53 1.81 10.88 9.71
N VAL A 54 1.98 9.63 10.11
CA VAL A 54 1.10 8.51 9.71
C VAL A 54 -0.34 8.72 10.14
N ILE A 55 -0.58 8.97 11.44
CA ILE A 55 -1.95 9.06 11.95
C ILE A 55 -2.72 10.24 11.33
N PRO A 56 -2.17 11.47 11.29
CA PRO A 56 -2.85 12.58 10.64
C PRO A 56 -3.09 12.34 9.15
N LEU A 57 -2.09 11.81 8.44
CA LEU A 57 -2.22 11.53 7.00
C LEU A 57 -3.30 10.49 6.73
N VAL A 58 -3.25 9.34 7.42
CA VAL A 58 -4.23 8.26 7.24
C VAL A 58 -5.64 8.78 7.50
N ALA A 59 -5.84 9.53 8.58
CA ALA A 59 -7.14 10.08 8.91
C ALA A 59 -7.70 11.00 7.79
N VAL A 60 -6.92 12.00 7.35
CA VAL A 60 -7.41 12.96 6.35
C VAL A 60 -7.53 12.33 4.95
N ALA A 61 -6.64 11.40 4.59
CA ALA A 61 -6.69 10.71 3.31
C ALA A 61 -7.92 9.77 3.23
N LEU A 62 -8.23 9.05 4.30
CA LEU A 62 -9.45 8.23 4.38
C LEU A 62 -10.71 9.07 4.28
N ILE A 63 -10.77 10.22 4.98
CA ILE A 63 -11.91 11.14 4.90
C ILE A 63 -12.06 11.65 3.46
N SER A 64 -10.96 12.10 2.83
CA SER A 64 -10.98 12.60 1.46
C SER A 64 -11.41 11.53 0.47
N GLY A 65 -10.80 10.34 0.54
CA GLY A 65 -11.14 9.20 -0.31
C GLY A 65 -12.61 8.78 -0.17
N ALA A 66 -13.07 8.57 1.06
CA ALA A 66 -14.45 8.16 1.35
C ALA A 66 -15.48 9.22 0.94
N ALA A 67 -15.16 10.51 1.09
CA ALA A 67 -16.05 11.60 0.64
C ALA A 67 -16.13 11.69 -0.88
N GLY A 68 -15.04 11.38 -1.58
CA GLY A 68 -15.00 11.29 -3.04
C GLY A 68 -15.97 10.25 -3.61
N LEU A 69 -16.13 9.11 -2.90
CA LEU A 69 -17.03 8.02 -3.30
C LEU A 69 -18.52 8.41 -3.39
N GLY A 70 -18.95 9.36 -2.56
CA GLY A 70 -20.37 9.74 -2.49
C GLY A 70 -20.81 10.84 -3.45
N ASN A 71 -19.91 11.38 -4.27
CA ASN A 71 -20.12 12.64 -5.01
C ASN A 71 -20.68 12.48 -6.43
N SER A 72 -20.86 11.27 -6.94
CA SER A 72 -21.18 11.09 -8.35
C SER A 72 -22.65 10.75 -8.59
N GLN A 73 -23.47 11.74 -8.95
CA GLN A 73 -24.80 11.48 -9.52
C GLN A 73 -24.73 10.98 -10.98
N SER A 74 -23.73 11.39 -11.76
CA SER A 74 -23.49 10.88 -13.12
C SER A 74 -22.54 9.68 -13.15
N ALA A 75 -21.73 9.46 -12.11
CA ALA A 75 -20.78 8.39 -11.94
C ALA A 75 -21.32 7.25 -11.04
N GLY A 76 -22.60 7.22 -10.71
CA GLY A 76 -23.15 6.24 -9.79
C GLY A 76 -22.77 4.80 -10.14
N LYS A 77 -22.87 4.44 -11.42
CA LYS A 77 -22.52 3.10 -11.92
C LYS A 77 -21.01 2.94 -12.11
N VAL A 78 -20.36 3.91 -12.74
CA VAL A 78 -18.89 3.95 -12.89
C VAL A 78 -18.24 3.81 -11.52
N GLY A 79 -18.71 4.59 -10.54
CA GLY A 79 -18.21 4.56 -9.18
C GLY A 79 -18.41 3.20 -8.49
N LEU A 80 -19.60 2.61 -8.61
CA LEU A 80 -19.90 1.30 -8.02
C LEU A 80 -19.07 0.18 -8.64
N VAL A 81 -18.94 0.16 -9.98
CA VAL A 81 -18.12 -0.84 -10.69
C VAL A 81 -16.64 -0.67 -10.32
N THR A 82 -16.15 0.56 -10.29
CA THR A 82 -14.77 0.87 -9.88
C THR A 82 -14.47 0.40 -8.46
N LEU A 83 -15.35 0.71 -7.51
CA LEU A 83 -15.19 0.28 -6.12
C LEU A 83 -15.30 -1.23 -5.94
N GLY A 84 -16.27 -1.84 -6.63
CA GLY A 84 -16.41 -3.30 -6.65
C GLY A 84 -15.15 -3.98 -7.19
N TYR A 85 -14.58 -3.43 -8.27
CA TYR A 85 -13.32 -3.90 -8.84
C TYR A 85 -12.15 -3.77 -7.85
N PHE A 86 -11.98 -2.61 -7.22
CA PHE A 86 -10.90 -2.39 -6.24
C PHE A 86 -11.04 -3.31 -5.03
N GLY A 87 -12.25 -3.47 -4.50
CA GLY A 87 -12.51 -4.38 -3.39
C GLY A 87 -12.20 -5.84 -3.75
N LEU A 88 -12.68 -6.28 -4.92
CA LEU A 88 -12.45 -7.65 -5.40
C LEU A 88 -10.96 -7.92 -5.66
N THR A 89 -10.28 -7.03 -6.38
CA THR A 89 -8.85 -7.20 -6.69
C THR A 89 -7.98 -7.15 -5.46
N SER A 90 -8.30 -6.29 -4.47
CA SER A 90 -7.61 -6.27 -3.18
C SER A 90 -7.81 -7.59 -2.40
N ALA A 91 -9.03 -8.10 -2.35
CA ALA A 91 -9.32 -9.39 -1.70
C ALA A 91 -8.59 -10.56 -2.39
N LEU A 92 -8.58 -10.59 -3.73
CA LEU A 92 -7.84 -11.60 -4.50
C LEU A 92 -6.32 -11.47 -4.29
N ALA A 93 -5.81 -10.24 -4.17
CA ALA A 93 -4.41 -9.98 -3.87
C ALA A 93 -4.00 -10.53 -2.50
N VAL A 94 -4.82 -10.31 -1.46
CA VAL A 94 -4.60 -10.90 -0.13
C VAL A 94 -4.70 -12.42 -0.18
N ALA A 95 -5.70 -12.96 -0.86
CA ALA A 95 -5.86 -14.42 -0.99
C ALA A 95 -4.64 -15.07 -1.66
N LEU A 96 -4.10 -14.45 -2.73
CA LEU A 96 -2.85 -14.90 -3.35
C LEU A 96 -1.68 -14.83 -2.36
N ALA A 97 -1.58 -13.75 -1.59
CA ALA A 97 -0.52 -13.58 -0.59
C ALA A 97 -0.58 -14.67 0.49
N LEU A 98 -1.77 -14.95 1.02
CA LEU A 98 -1.98 -16.00 2.01
C LEU A 98 -1.65 -17.38 1.44
N PHE A 99 -2.11 -17.67 0.23
CA PHE A 99 -1.81 -18.92 -0.46
C PHE A 99 -0.29 -19.11 -0.67
N MET A 100 0.39 -18.08 -1.18
CA MET A 100 1.84 -18.15 -1.39
C MET A 100 2.60 -18.23 -0.07
N GLY A 101 2.15 -17.52 0.96
CA GLY A 101 2.70 -17.59 2.30
C GLY A 101 2.62 -18.99 2.91
N GLU A 102 1.51 -19.71 2.70
CA GLU A 102 1.34 -21.09 3.15
C GLU A 102 2.14 -22.09 2.34
N VAL A 103 2.23 -21.90 1.02
CA VAL A 103 2.98 -22.83 0.13
C VAL A 103 4.48 -22.69 0.33
N PHE A 104 5.00 -21.46 0.31
CA PHE A 104 6.45 -21.20 0.36
C PHE A 104 7.00 -21.04 1.77
N LYS A 105 6.13 -20.87 2.76
CA LYS A 105 6.47 -20.81 4.19
C LYS A 105 7.67 -19.89 4.47
N PRO A 106 7.59 -18.59 4.15
CA PRO A 106 8.73 -17.69 4.25
C PRO A 106 9.27 -17.50 5.67
N GLY A 107 8.43 -17.67 6.69
CA GLY A 107 8.80 -17.52 8.11
C GLY A 107 9.29 -18.80 8.78
N LEU A 108 9.11 -19.99 8.16
CA LEU A 108 9.49 -21.25 8.77
C LEU A 108 10.98 -21.58 8.61
N GLY A 109 11.54 -22.16 9.67
CA GLY A 109 12.93 -22.65 9.69
C GLY A 109 13.97 -21.53 9.76
N ILE A 110 13.55 -20.32 10.13
CA ILE A 110 14.46 -19.21 10.38
C ILE A 110 14.93 -19.30 11.82
N ASP A 111 16.26 -19.37 12.01
CA ASP A 111 16.86 -19.27 13.33
C ASP A 111 16.84 -17.82 13.79
N VAL A 112 15.94 -17.52 14.71
CA VAL A 112 15.80 -16.18 15.30
C VAL A 112 16.68 -15.98 16.55
N SER A 113 17.41 -17.00 17.00
CA SER A 113 18.26 -16.92 18.19
C SER A 113 19.31 -15.80 18.09
N GLY A 114 19.79 -15.52 16.88
CA GLY A 114 20.71 -14.41 16.62
C GLY A 114 20.06 -13.03 16.49
N VAL A 115 18.74 -12.95 16.46
CA VAL A 115 17.97 -11.70 16.22
C VAL A 115 16.88 -11.46 17.27
N GLU A 116 16.82 -12.28 18.33
CA GLU A 116 15.83 -12.15 19.41
C GLU A 116 15.82 -10.75 20.05
N GLY A 117 16.97 -10.10 20.15
CA GLY A 117 17.09 -8.73 20.65
C GLY A 117 16.48 -7.66 19.74
N MET A 118 16.12 -7.99 18.48
CA MET A 118 15.35 -7.09 17.61
C MET A 118 13.86 -7.06 17.96
N PHE A 119 13.39 -8.08 18.68
CA PHE A 119 12.02 -8.21 19.11
C PHE A 119 11.87 -7.56 20.49
N SER A 120 11.17 -6.43 20.59
CA SER A 120 11.01 -5.77 21.89
C SER A 120 10.12 -6.60 22.82
N ALA A 121 10.56 -6.83 24.07
CA ALA A 121 9.84 -7.62 25.06
C ALA A 121 8.50 -7.01 25.51
N GLU A 122 8.22 -5.79 25.13
CA GLU A 122 7.04 -5.01 25.54
C GLU A 122 5.72 -5.60 25.03
N TYR A 123 5.77 -6.43 24.00
CA TYR A 123 4.59 -7.01 23.36
C TYR A 123 4.48 -8.54 23.59
N ALA A 124 5.33 -9.11 24.42
CA ALA A 124 5.30 -10.54 24.76
C ALA A 124 4.07 -10.96 25.60
N SER A 125 3.16 -10.03 25.91
CA SER A 125 1.86 -10.38 26.49
C SER A 125 0.98 -11.01 25.42
N LYS A 126 1.09 -12.32 25.26
CA LYS A 126 0.19 -13.15 24.46
C LYS A 126 -1.25 -12.97 24.95
N GLY A 127 -1.95 -12.00 24.39
CA GLY A 127 -3.40 -12.03 24.41
C GLY A 127 -3.90 -13.24 23.61
N GLU A 128 -4.97 -13.88 24.04
CA GLU A 128 -5.66 -14.86 23.21
C GLU A 128 -5.99 -14.24 21.86
N LEU A 129 -5.83 -15.03 20.78
CA LEU A 129 -6.18 -14.58 19.44
C LEU A 129 -7.62 -14.04 19.45
N PRO A 130 -7.87 -12.81 19.00
CA PRO A 130 -9.21 -12.25 19.04
C PRO A 130 -10.15 -13.11 18.19
N THR A 131 -11.33 -13.39 18.71
CA THR A 131 -12.36 -14.05 17.92
C THR A 131 -12.83 -13.13 16.80
N PHE A 132 -13.41 -13.70 15.74
CA PHE A 132 -13.98 -12.91 14.63
C PHE A 132 -14.88 -11.76 15.15
N TRP A 133 -15.80 -12.05 16.10
CA TRP A 133 -16.68 -11.05 16.67
C TRP A 133 -15.95 -10.01 17.51
N ALA A 134 -14.92 -10.41 18.26
CA ALA A 134 -14.09 -9.47 19.01
C ALA A 134 -13.33 -8.52 18.07
N THR A 135 -12.86 -9.03 16.94
CA THR A 135 -12.23 -8.20 15.91
C THR A 135 -13.20 -7.19 15.32
N ILE A 136 -14.40 -7.63 14.88
CA ILE A 136 -15.41 -6.74 14.30
C ILE A 136 -15.89 -5.69 15.29
N THR A 137 -16.19 -6.08 16.54
CA THR A 137 -16.60 -5.12 17.57
C THR A 137 -15.48 -4.17 17.97
N GLY A 138 -14.25 -4.67 18.02
CA GLY A 138 -13.06 -3.88 18.33
C GLY A 138 -12.67 -2.85 17.26
N MET A 139 -13.17 -3.01 16.01
CA MET A 139 -12.99 -2.02 14.95
C MET A 139 -13.82 -0.74 15.14
N ILE A 140 -14.89 -0.80 15.95
CA ILE A 140 -15.80 0.34 16.14
C ILE A 140 -15.32 1.17 17.33
N PRO A 141 -14.89 2.43 17.13
CA PRO A 141 -14.41 3.26 18.23
C PRO A 141 -15.55 3.72 19.14
N THR A 142 -15.38 3.58 20.44
CA THR A 142 -16.24 4.23 21.43
C THR A 142 -15.85 5.69 21.65
N ASN A 143 -14.58 6.03 21.40
CA ASN A 143 -14.02 7.38 21.48
C ASN A 143 -12.93 7.56 20.42
N VAL A 144 -13.22 8.34 19.38
CA VAL A 144 -12.30 8.56 18.27
C VAL A 144 -11.01 9.27 18.69
N PHE A 145 -11.07 10.18 19.68
CA PHE A 145 -9.90 10.88 20.17
C PHE A 145 -8.95 9.93 20.91
N GLN A 146 -9.49 8.98 21.65
CA GLN A 146 -8.70 7.91 22.25
C GLN A 146 -8.06 7.05 21.17
N SER A 147 -8.80 6.66 20.14
CA SER A 147 -8.27 5.87 19.02
C SER A 147 -7.12 6.58 18.30
N LEU A 148 -7.23 7.90 18.11
CA LEU A 148 -6.16 8.73 17.53
C LEU A 148 -4.93 8.78 18.44
N ASN A 149 -5.11 8.96 19.76
CA ASN A 149 -4.03 9.02 20.74
C ASN A 149 -3.29 7.69 20.87
N GLU A 150 -4.04 6.57 20.87
CA GLU A 150 -3.50 5.22 20.97
C GLU A 150 -3.00 4.67 19.63
N ALA A 151 -3.13 5.45 18.56
CA ALA A 151 -2.82 5.04 17.19
C ALA A 151 -3.54 3.75 16.75
N ASN A 152 -4.79 3.54 17.21
CA ASN A 152 -5.59 2.40 16.80
C ASN A 152 -6.12 2.61 15.38
N ILE A 153 -5.29 2.22 14.41
CA ILE A 153 -5.50 2.51 12.98
C ILE A 153 -6.81 1.89 12.49
N LEU A 154 -7.20 0.71 13.00
CA LEU A 154 -8.45 0.05 12.61
C LEU A 154 -9.69 0.89 12.97
N GLN A 155 -9.72 1.40 14.19
CA GLN A 155 -10.80 2.27 14.67
C GLN A 155 -10.80 3.61 13.94
N ILE A 156 -9.62 4.18 13.69
CA ILE A 156 -9.45 5.41 12.91
C ILE A 156 -10.01 5.21 11.49
N LEU A 157 -9.69 4.08 10.84
CA LEU A 157 -10.16 3.73 9.51
C LEU A 157 -11.69 3.70 9.45
N VAL A 158 -12.33 2.95 10.35
CA VAL A 158 -13.80 2.84 10.38
C VAL A 158 -14.44 4.20 10.59
N PHE A 159 -13.97 4.99 11.56
CA PHE A 159 -14.53 6.32 11.82
C PHE A 159 -14.32 7.25 10.61
N CYS A 160 -13.12 7.33 10.06
CA CYS A 160 -12.81 8.27 8.96
C CYS A 160 -13.56 7.90 7.67
N MET A 161 -13.72 6.61 7.35
CA MET A 161 -14.55 6.18 6.24
C MET A 161 -16.02 6.61 6.44
N PHE A 162 -16.59 6.33 7.63
CA PHE A 162 -17.97 6.68 7.94
C PHE A 162 -18.17 8.20 7.90
N PHE A 163 -17.23 8.96 8.46
CA PHE A 163 -17.27 10.43 8.47
C PHE A 163 -17.12 11.02 7.04
N GLY A 164 -16.24 10.47 6.21
CA GLY A 164 -16.10 10.88 4.81
C GLY A 164 -17.37 10.63 4.01
N ILE A 165 -18.01 9.47 4.18
CA ILE A 165 -19.30 9.18 3.57
C ILE A 165 -20.38 10.18 4.06
N ALA A 166 -20.40 10.52 5.35
CA ALA A 166 -21.34 11.51 5.89
C ALA A 166 -21.12 12.91 5.27
N ILE A 167 -19.88 13.32 5.06
CA ILE A 167 -19.55 14.57 4.33
C ILE A 167 -20.08 14.51 2.90
N SER A 168 -19.93 13.39 2.21
CA SER A 168 -20.41 13.23 0.83
C SER A 168 -21.92 13.44 0.68
N LYS A 169 -22.70 13.16 1.72
CA LYS A 169 -24.16 13.32 1.75
C LYS A 169 -24.62 14.75 2.06
N GLN A 170 -23.70 15.68 2.37
CA GLN A 170 -24.06 17.07 2.58
C GLN A 170 -24.38 17.78 1.26
N ALA A 171 -25.18 18.84 1.32
CA ALA A 171 -25.45 19.72 0.19
C ALA A 171 -24.14 20.30 -0.36
N LYS A 172 -24.08 20.51 -1.67
CA LYS A 172 -22.84 20.92 -2.39
C LYS A 172 -22.18 22.14 -1.76
N GLU A 173 -22.98 23.14 -1.38
CA GLU A 173 -22.55 24.42 -0.81
C GLU A 173 -21.80 24.26 0.53
N ARG A 174 -22.15 23.22 1.29
CA ARG A 174 -21.50 22.89 2.59
C ARG A 174 -20.33 21.91 2.41
N ARG A 175 -20.47 20.97 1.49
CA ARG A 175 -19.48 19.92 1.23
C ARG A 175 -18.20 20.48 0.61
N GLU A 176 -18.31 21.33 -0.43
CA GLU A 176 -17.13 21.83 -1.16
C GLU A 176 -16.12 22.57 -0.29
N PRO A 177 -16.51 23.50 0.60
CA PRO A 177 -15.54 24.14 1.50
C PRO A 177 -14.85 23.17 2.44
N ILE A 178 -15.59 22.17 2.96
CA ILE A 178 -15.02 21.14 3.84
C ILE A 178 -13.99 20.30 3.08
N MET A 179 -14.35 19.86 1.88
CA MET A 179 -13.47 19.01 1.06
C MET A 179 -12.22 19.78 0.61
N ASN A 180 -12.35 21.04 0.25
CA ASN A 180 -11.20 21.90 -0.06
C ASN A 180 -10.25 22.01 1.13
N GLY A 181 -10.79 22.17 2.34
CA GLY A 181 -9.99 22.17 3.57
C GLY A 181 -9.29 20.83 3.84
N VAL A 182 -10.02 19.71 3.71
CA VAL A 182 -9.46 18.37 3.89
C VAL A 182 -8.34 18.10 2.86
N ASN A 183 -8.57 18.43 1.59
CA ASN A 183 -7.57 18.23 0.53
C ASN A 183 -6.33 19.12 0.76
N CYS A 184 -6.50 20.34 1.22
CA CYS A 184 -5.38 21.21 1.60
C CYS A 184 -4.54 20.60 2.72
N ILE A 185 -5.16 19.92 3.70
CA ILE A 185 -4.43 19.20 4.76
C ILE A 185 -3.71 17.99 4.17
N VAL A 186 -4.36 17.24 3.27
CA VAL A 186 -3.69 16.12 2.56
C VAL A 186 -2.45 16.60 1.82
N ASP A 187 -2.56 17.70 1.05
CA ASP A 187 -1.43 18.28 0.32
C ASP A 187 -0.29 18.71 1.25
N ALA A 188 -0.62 19.30 2.40
CA ALA A 188 0.36 19.66 3.43
C ALA A 188 1.06 18.42 4.00
N MET A 189 0.33 17.35 4.29
CA MET A 189 0.90 16.09 4.78
C MET A 189 1.80 15.44 3.72
N VAL A 190 1.38 15.44 2.45
CA VAL A 190 2.19 14.93 1.31
C VAL A 190 3.48 15.74 1.20
N TRP A 191 3.42 17.06 1.31
CA TRP A 191 4.62 17.91 1.30
C TRP A 191 5.57 17.56 2.46
N MET A 192 5.05 17.37 3.68
CA MET A 192 5.85 16.97 4.84
C MET A 192 6.52 15.61 4.64
N ILE A 193 5.79 14.60 4.15
CA ILE A 193 6.35 13.29 3.83
C ILE A 193 7.47 13.41 2.80
N ASN A 194 7.25 14.17 1.72
CA ASN A 194 8.28 14.37 0.71
C ASN A 194 9.55 14.99 1.30
N LYS A 195 9.44 15.88 2.30
CA LYS A 195 10.60 16.44 3.02
C LYS A 195 11.29 15.41 3.90
N VAL A 196 10.51 14.58 4.62
CA VAL A 196 11.06 13.47 5.41
C VAL A 196 11.75 12.44 4.50
N MET A 197 11.22 12.18 3.31
CA MET A 197 11.83 11.24 2.37
C MET A 197 13.20 11.71 1.84
N ILE A 198 13.54 13.00 1.88
CA ILE A 198 14.87 13.49 1.51
C ILE A 198 15.95 12.93 2.46
N ILE A 199 15.61 12.74 3.73
CA ILE A 199 16.55 12.18 4.73
C ILE A 199 16.47 10.65 4.83
N ALA A 200 15.58 10.00 4.07
CA ALA A 200 15.43 8.55 4.07
C ALA A 200 16.75 7.79 3.84
N PRO A 201 17.65 8.20 2.91
CA PRO A 201 18.94 7.54 2.75
C PRO A 201 19.76 7.51 4.05
N ILE A 202 19.77 8.60 4.81
CA ILE A 202 20.50 8.69 6.08
C ILE A 202 19.86 7.77 7.13
N GLY A 203 18.53 7.78 7.23
CA GLY A 203 17.79 6.91 8.14
C GLY A 203 18.00 5.43 7.83
N VAL A 204 17.89 5.05 6.56
CA VAL A 204 18.08 3.66 6.11
C VAL A 204 19.53 3.20 6.33
N PHE A 205 20.50 4.06 6.07
CA PHE A 205 21.90 3.76 6.43
C PHE A 205 22.04 3.41 7.92
N GLY A 206 21.48 4.24 8.81
CA GLY A 206 21.52 4.01 10.25
C GLY A 206 20.86 2.69 10.68
N LEU A 207 19.66 2.43 10.16
CA LEU A 207 18.92 1.19 10.43
C LEU A 207 19.68 -0.05 9.96
N MET A 208 20.28 -0.01 8.77
CA MET A 208 21.02 -1.15 8.24
C MET A 208 22.34 -1.36 8.96
N ALA A 209 23.07 -0.27 9.30
CA ALA A 209 24.31 -0.35 10.05
C ALA A 209 24.07 -0.95 11.45
N GLU A 210 23.03 -0.52 12.13
CA GLU A 210 22.63 -1.07 13.45
C GLU A 210 22.23 -2.54 13.33
N ALA A 211 21.31 -2.87 12.39
CA ALA A 211 20.78 -4.22 12.26
C ALA A 211 21.88 -5.23 11.92
N VAL A 212 22.72 -4.94 10.93
CA VAL A 212 23.80 -5.85 10.51
C VAL A 212 24.93 -5.85 11.53
N GLY A 213 25.22 -4.71 12.17
CA GLY A 213 26.25 -4.60 13.22
C GLY A 213 25.91 -5.41 14.47
N THR A 214 24.64 -5.43 14.86
CA THR A 214 24.17 -6.14 16.05
C THR A 214 23.90 -7.62 15.78
N PHE A 215 23.23 -7.93 14.65
CA PHE A 215 22.70 -9.27 14.37
C PHE A 215 23.39 -9.96 13.18
N GLY A 216 24.36 -9.31 12.55
CA GLY A 216 25.08 -9.85 11.40
C GLY A 216 24.16 -10.00 10.16
N PHE A 217 24.61 -10.78 9.19
CA PHE A 217 23.85 -11.09 7.98
C PHE A 217 22.60 -11.93 8.25
N ALA A 218 22.48 -12.56 9.42
CA ALA A 218 21.29 -13.31 9.80
C ALA A 218 20.02 -12.44 9.72
N ALA A 219 20.10 -11.17 10.15
CA ALA A 219 18.98 -10.23 10.06
C ALA A 219 18.46 -10.04 8.63
N LEU A 220 19.36 -9.98 7.64
CA LEU A 220 18.96 -9.85 6.22
C LEU A 220 18.36 -11.15 5.68
N MET A 221 18.90 -12.30 6.09
CA MET A 221 18.42 -13.60 5.63
C MET A 221 17.01 -13.89 6.13
N VAL A 222 16.62 -13.38 7.32
CA VAL A 222 15.27 -13.49 7.87
C VAL A 222 14.25 -12.91 6.87
N VAL A 223 14.53 -11.74 6.30
CA VAL A 223 13.57 -11.04 5.41
C VAL A 223 13.75 -11.45 3.95
N PHE A 224 14.89 -11.99 3.56
CA PHE A 224 15.18 -12.30 2.15
C PHE A 224 14.17 -13.29 1.55
N LYS A 225 13.82 -14.35 2.27
CA LYS A 225 12.83 -15.33 1.80
C LYS A 225 11.45 -14.71 1.64
N LEU A 226 11.03 -13.87 2.59
CA LEU A 226 9.80 -13.07 2.48
C LEU A 226 9.83 -12.18 1.24
N PHE A 227 10.94 -11.48 1.02
CA PHE A 227 11.11 -10.60 -0.14
C PHE A 227 10.97 -11.35 -1.47
N VAL A 228 11.58 -12.52 -1.61
CA VAL A 228 11.49 -13.33 -2.83
C VAL A 228 10.04 -13.77 -3.07
N VAL A 229 9.34 -14.25 -2.05
CA VAL A 229 7.94 -14.67 -2.16
C VAL A 229 7.05 -13.47 -2.49
N TYR A 230 7.31 -12.32 -1.90
CA TYR A 230 6.60 -11.07 -2.18
C TYR A 230 6.77 -10.65 -3.65
N VAL A 231 8.01 -10.59 -4.15
CA VAL A 231 8.28 -10.25 -5.55
C VAL A 231 7.59 -11.23 -6.50
N ALA A 232 7.62 -12.53 -6.20
CA ALA A 232 6.91 -13.53 -6.99
C ALA A 232 5.38 -13.28 -7.01
N ALA A 233 4.77 -12.94 -5.87
CA ALA A 233 3.36 -12.62 -5.79
C ALA A 233 3.00 -11.36 -6.61
N ILE A 234 3.81 -10.31 -6.50
CA ILE A 234 3.67 -9.08 -7.30
C ILE A 234 3.76 -9.36 -8.80
N LEU A 235 4.74 -10.17 -9.22
CA LEU A 235 4.90 -10.54 -10.63
C LEU A 235 3.71 -11.36 -11.14
N ILE A 236 3.23 -12.32 -10.37
CA ILE A 236 2.03 -13.09 -10.73
C ILE A 236 0.83 -12.16 -10.87
N PHE A 237 0.58 -11.28 -9.92
CA PHE A 237 -0.58 -10.40 -9.96
C PHE A 237 -0.47 -9.36 -11.07
N GLY A 238 0.70 -8.75 -11.24
CA GLY A 238 0.94 -7.68 -12.22
C GLY A 238 1.06 -8.17 -13.65
N PHE A 239 1.69 -9.33 -13.89
CA PHE A 239 1.96 -9.83 -15.24
C PHE A 239 1.03 -10.96 -15.70
N VAL A 240 0.27 -11.57 -14.77
CA VAL A 240 -0.70 -12.60 -15.12
C VAL A 240 -2.13 -12.16 -14.78
N ALA A 241 -2.43 -11.82 -13.52
CA ALA A 241 -3.80 -11.57 -13.11
C ALA A 241 -4.40 -10.33 -13.79
N TYR A 242 -3.77 -9.17 -13.69
CA TYR A 242 -4.29 -7.94 -14.30
C TYR A 242 -4.37 -8.00 -15.83
N PRO A 243 -3.32 -8.44 -16.57
CA PRO A 243 -3.43 -8.56 -18.03
C PRO A 243 -4.48 -9.57 -18.48
N LEU A 244 -4.66 -10.66 -17.70
CA LEU A 244 -5.70 -11.65 -17.98
C LEU A 244 -7.11 -11.07 -17.77
N MET A 245 -7.32 -10.31 -16.67
CA MET A 245 -8.60 -9.61 -16.45
C MET A 245 -8.89 -8.64 -17.60
N VAL A 246 -7.92 -7.80 -17.99
CA VAL A 246 -8.08 -6.89 -19.12
C VAL A 246 -8.42 -7.65 -20.39
N HIS A 247 -7.73 -8.76 -20.68
CA HIS A 247 -8.00 -9.56 -21.88
C HIS A 247 -9.38 -10.22 -21.89
N ILE A 248 -9.87 -10.68 -20.74
CA ILE A 248 -11.17 -11.35 -20.62
C ILE A 248 -12.33 -10.35 -20.72
N PHE A 249 -12.21 -9.21 -20.05
CA PHE A 249 -13.29 -8.24 -19.92
C PHE A 249 -13.27 -7.14 -20.98
N THR A 250 -12.26 -7.10 -21.86
CA THR A 250 -12.11 -6.05 -22.85
C THR A 250 -11.55 -6.59 -24.18
N LYS A 251 -11.59 -5.76 -25.23
CA LYS A 251 -10.95 -6.06 -26.52
C LYS A 251 -9.42 -5.81 -26.51
N THR A 252 -8.86 -5.34 -25.41
CA THR A 252 -7.43 -5.04 -25.27
C THR A 252 -6.64 -6.31 -24.99
N SER A 253 -5.64 -6.61 -25.81
CA SER A 253 -4.80 -7.79 -25.58
C SER A 253 -3.87 -7.60 -24.36
N ALA A 254 -3.59 -8.68 -23.63
CA ALA A 254 -2.65 -8.67 -22.50
C ALA A 254 -1.27 -8.10 -22.88
N LYS A 255 -0.79 -8.41 -24.11
CA LYS A 255 0.49 -7.88 -24.62
C LYS A 255 0.45 -6.37 -24.81
N LYS A 256 -0.63 -5.82 -25.39
CA LYS A 256 -0.80 -4.38 -25.58
C LYS A 256 -0.81 -3.67 -24.24
N PHE A 257 -1.60 -4.18 -23.28
CA PHE A 257 -1.68 -3.63 -21.92
C PHE A 257 -0.31 -3.60 -21.24
N LEU A 258 0.41 -4.73 -21.18
CA LEU A 258 1.73 -4.81 -20.56
C LEU A 258 2.76 -3.90 -21.24
N THR A 259 2.69 -3.76 -22.56
CA THR A 259 3.62 -2.89 -23.29
C THR A 259 3.39 -1.42 -22.96
N ALA A 260 2.13 -0.98 -22.90
CA ALA A 260 1.77 0.38 -22.52
C ALA A 260 2.21 0.70 -21.07
N MET A 261 2.04 -0.24 -20.15
CA MET A 261 2.35 -0.02 -18.74
C MET A 261 3.84 0.09 -18.39
N LYS A 262 4.77 -0.21 -19.31
CA LYS A 262 6.22 -0.13 -19.04
C LYS A 262 6.67 1.26 -18.57
N LYS A 263 6.19 2.31 -19.24
CA LYS A 263 6.55 3.69 -18.91
C LYS A 263 6.00 4.12 -17.53
N PRO A 264 4.70 3.96 -17.23
CA PRO A 264 4.18 4.23 -15.90
C PRO A 264 4.87 3.40 -14.81
N GLN A 265 5.09 2.10 -15.02
CA GLN A 265 5.77 1.23 -14.06
C GLN A 265 7.19 1.71 -13.74
N ALA A 266 7.96 2.15 -14.74
CA ALA A 266 9.31 2.70 -14.52
C ALA A 266 9.27 3.98 -13.66
N VAL A 267 8.28 4.85 -13.89
CA VAL A 267 8.09 6.06 -13.07
C VAL A 267 7.65 5.68 -11.65
N ALA A 268 6.73 4.74 -11.50
CA ALA A 268 6.27 4.26 -10.20
C ALA A 268 7.40 3.63 -9.37
N LEU A 269 8.23 2.80 -9.99
CA LEU A 269 9.43 2.24 -9.35
C LEU A 269 10.39 3.32 -8.87
N SER A 270 10.54 4.41 -9.65
CA SER A 270 11.45 5.51 -9.29
C SER A 270 10.91 6.37 -8.15
N THR A 271 9.61 6.67 -8.18
CA THR A 271 8.97 7.62 -7.26
C THR A 271 8.45 6.96 -6.00
N ALA A 272 8.02 5.70 -6.09
CA ALA A 272 7.23 4.99 -5.10
C ALA A 272 5.98 5.79 -4.69
N SER A 273 5.33 6.43 -5.66
CA SER A 273 4.12 7.23 -5.43
C SER A 273 3.15 7.10 -6.60
N SER A 274 1.97 6.53 -6.34
CA SER A 274 0.89 6.44 -7.33
C SER A 274 0.43 7.84 -7.76
N MET A 275 0.35 8.79 -6.82
CA MET A 275 -0.02 10.18 -7.12
C MET A 275 1.00 10.89 -8.01
N ALA A 276 2.31 10.71 -7.75
CA ALA A 276 3.36 11.30 -8.59
C ALA A 276 3.40 10.65 -9.99
N THR A 277 2.96 9.40 -10.11
CA THR A 277 2.90 8.67 -11.39
C THR A 277 1.61 8.96 -12.16
N LEU A 278 0.58 9.47 -11.49
CA LEU A 278 -0.76 9.65 -12.04
C LEU A 278 -0.80 10.35 -13.42
N PRO A 279 -0.08 11.48 -13.65
CA PRO A 279 -0.12 12.13 -14.97
C PRO A 279 0.40 11.22 -16.10
N VAL A 280 1.42 10.40 -15.81
CA VAL A 280 1.97 9.45 -16.80
C VAL A 280 1.04 8.27 -17.02
N THR A 281 0.36 7.80 -15.97
CA THR A 281 -0.64 6.74 -16.07
C THR A 281 -1.84 7.21 -16.89
N MET A 282 -2.33 8.43 -16.65
CA MET A 282 -3.43 9.03 -17.42
C MET A 282 -3.07 9.16 -18.90
N ASP A 283 -1.93 9.76 -19.21
CA ASP A 283 -1.43 9.88 -20.60
C ASP A 283 -1.40 8.52 -21.32
N THR A 284 -0.85 7.51 -20.66
CA THR A 284 -0.75 6.14 -21.21
C THR A 284 -2.12 5.50 -21.40
N VAL A 285 -3.03 5.61 -20.43
CA VAL A 285 -4.34 4.96 -20.47
C VAL A 285 -5.22 5.61 -21.54
N GLU A 286 -5.17 6.93 -21.70
CA GLU A 286 -5.94 7.66 -22.71
C GLU A 286 -5.39 7.43 -24.12
N HIS A 287 -4.08 7.63 -24.32
CA HIS A 287 -3.52 7.67 -25.68
C HIS A 287 -3.04 6.30 -26.20
N GLU A 288 -2.55 5.40 -25.34
CA GLU A 288 -2.06 4.09 -25.77
C GLU A 288 -3.11 2.98 -25.62
N LEU A 289 -3.95 3.05 -24.57
CA LEU A 289 -4.99 2.05 -24.31
C LEU A 289 -6.36 2.46 -24.84
N GLY A 290 -6.59 3.75 -25.12
CA GLY A 290 -7.79 4.25 -25.79
C GLY A 290 -8.98 4.48 -24.86
N VAL A 291 -8.75 4.61 -23.56
CA VAL A 291 -9.80 4.89 -22.56
C VAL A 291 -10.29 6.32 -22.69
N LYS A 292 -11.60 6.53 -22.60
CA LYS A 292 -12.21 7.87 -22.62
C LYS A 292 -11.67 8.72 -21.46
N ASN A 293 -11.35 10.00 -21.73
CA ASN A 293 -10.87 10.94 -20.71
C ASN A 293 -11.82 11.04 -19.52
N SER A 294 -13.13 10.98 -19.71
CA SER A 294 -14.13 10.98 -18.64
C SER A 294 -13.94 9.82 -17.65
N THR A 295 -13.65 8.62 -18.16
CA THR A 295 -13.39 7.43 -17.35
C THR A 295 -12.02 7.52 -16.67
N ALA A 296 -10.98 7.84 -17.44
CA ALA A 296 -9.62 7.97 -16.94
C ALA A 296 -9.51 9.01 -15.81
N SER A 297 -10.09 10.20 -16.01
CA SER A 297 -10.08 11.29 -15.02
C SER A 297 -10.86 10.99 -13.73
N PHE A 298 -11.74 10.00 -13.74
CA PHE A 298 -12.45 9.55 -12.55
C PHE A 298 -11.74 8.36 -11.88
N VAL A 299 -11.46 7.30 -12.64
CA VAL A 299 -10.98 6.02 -12.12
C VAL A 299 -9.54 6.13 -11.60
N LEU A 300 -8.64 6.78 -12.36
CA LEU A 300 -7.22 6.78 -12.04
C LEU A 300 -6.86 7.59 -10.77
N PRO A 301 -7.39 8.82 -10.55
CA PRO A 301 -7.14 9.53 -9.28
C PRO A 301 -7.75 8.80 -8.07
N LEU A 302 -8.92 8.18 -8.26
CA LEU A 302 -9.55 7.37 -7.22
C LEU A 302 -8.70 6.13 -6.91
N GLY A 303 -8.22 5.43 -7.94
CA GLY A 303 -7.34 4.26 -7.82
C GLY A 303 -6.04 4.61 -7.12
N ALA A 304 -5.39 5.71 -7.49
CA ALA A 304 -4.15 6.16 -6.88
C ALA A 304 -4.24 6.39 -5.36
N THR A 305 -5.45 6.50 -4.81
CA THR A 305 -5.71 6.68 -3.38
C THR A 305 -6.31 5.46 -2.70
N ILE A 306 -7.05 4.62 -3.43
CA ILE A 306 -7.86 3.53 -2.84
C ILE A 306 -7.39 2.14 -3.28
N ASN A 307 -6.88 1.99 -4.51
CA ASN A 307 -6.50 0.70 -5.05
C ASN A 307 -5.03 0.37 -4.75
N MET A 308 -4.78 -0.28 -3.61
CA MET A 308 -3.45 -0.60 -3.14
C MET A 308 -3.23 -2.12 -3.06
N SER A 309 -3.40 -2.82 -4.20
CA SER A 309 -3.27 -4.29 -4.25
C SER A 309 -1.87 -4.78 -3.88
N GLY A 310 -0.82 -4.02 -4.19
CA GLY A 310 0.55 -4.34 -3.79
C GLY A 310 0.74 -4.25 -2.28
N ASN A 311 0.07 -3.31 -1.61
CA ASN A 311 0.02 -3.21 -0.16
C ASN A 311 -0.79 -4.37 0.44
N ALA A 312 -1.91 -4.74 -0.18
CA ALA A 312 -2.73 -5.86 0.24
C ALA A 312 -1.94 -7.19 0.23
N ILE A 313 -1.15 -7.44 -0.84
CA ILE A 313 -0.20 -8.57 -0.90
C ILE A 313 0.83 -8.48 0.23
N TYR A 314 1.41 -7.31 0.46
CA TYR A 314 2.39 -7.10 1.52
C TYR A 314 1.81 -7.43 2.88
N TYR A 315 0.63 -6.93 3.21
CA TYR A 315 -0.02 -7.17 4.49
C TYR A 315 -0.29 -8.65 4.73
N GLY A 316 -0.85 -9.35 3.74
CA GLY A 316 -1.13 -10.78 3.83
C GLY A 316 0.14 -11.62 4.03
N LEU A 317 1.19 -11.36 3.23
CA LEU A 317 2.45 -12.09 3.35
C LEU A 317 3.19 -11.80 4.64
N VAL A 318 3.21 -10.55 5.12
CA VAL A 318 3.84 -10.18 6.40
C VAL A 318 3.10 -10.84 7.56
N ALA A 319 1.78 -10.91 7.51
CA ALA A 319 1.00 -11.59 8.54
C ALA A 319 1.35 -13.08 8.63
N ILE A 320 1.35 -13.80 7.51
CA ILE A 320 1.75 -15.22 7.46
C ILE A 320 3.20 -15.40 7.90
N PHE A 321 4.09 -14.52 7.43
CA PHE A 321 5.51 -14.57 7.77
C PHE A 321 5.73 -14.50 9.28
N PHE A 322 5.13 -13.52 9.97
CA PHE A 322 5.28 -13.41 11.41
C PHE A 322 4.53 -14.50 12.17
N ALA A 323 3.38 -14.94 11.72
CA ALA A 323 2.71 -16.09 12.31
C ALA A 323 3.60 -17.33 12.28
N GLN A 324 4.24 -17.61 11.13
CA GLN A 324 5.19 -18.72 10.99
C GLN A 324 6.47 -18.51 11.83
N LEU A 325 7.00 -17.29 11.86
CA LEU A 325 8.21 -16.94 12.60
C LEU A 325 8.03 -17.13 14.11
N PHE A 326 6.85 -16.78 14.62
CA PHE A 326 6.51 -16.91 16.05
C PHE A 326 5.79 -18.23 16.38
N ASN A 327 5.69 -19.17 15.43
CA ASN A 327 4.98 -20.45 15.58
C ASN A 327 3.54 -20.26 16.07
N ILE A 328 2.82 -19.32 15.47
CA ILE A 328 1.40 -19.05 15.73
C ILE A 328 0.57 -19.78 14.68
N ASP A 329 -0.28 -20.70 15.11
CA ASP A 329 -1.25 -21.36 14.23
C ASP A 329 -2.43 -20.42 13.99
N LEU A 330 -2.59 -19.96 12.75
CA LEU A 330 -3.70 -19.11 12.36
C LEU A 330 -4.97 -19.93 12.16
N GLY A 331 -5.99 -19.66 12.98
CA GLY A 331 -7.32 -20.18 12.76
C GLY A 331 -8.06 -19.43 11.65
N MET A 332 -9.20 -19.98 11.19
CA MET A 332 -10.03 -19.36 10.14
C MET A 332 -10.41 -17.92 10.47
N GLY A 333 -10.65 -17.59 11.74
CA GLY A 333 -10.94 -16.22 12.19
C GLY A 333 -9.80 -15.25 11.90
N ALA A 334 -8.55 -15.66 12.11
CA ALA A 334 -7.38 -14.83 11.82
C ALA A 334 -7.20 -14.61 10.31
N TYR A 335 -7.40 -15.65 9.48
CA TYR A 335 -7.38 -15.49 8.01
C TYR A 335 -8.43 -14.50 7.52
N ILE A 336 -9.66 -14.60 8.02
CA ILE A 336 -10.73 -13.64 7.69
C ILE A 336 -10.36 -12.24 8.17
N ALA A 337 -9.84 -12.10 9.39
CA ALA A 337 -9.37 -10.82 9.91
C ALA A 337 -8.28 -10.21 9.00
N ILE A 338 -7.29 -11.00 8.58
CA ILE A 338 -6.23 -10.54 7.66
C ILE A 338 -6.84 -10.07 6.33
N ILE A 339 -7.74 -10.84 5.72
CA ILE A 339 -8.37 -10.47 4.44
C ILE A 339 -9.14 -9.16 4.59
N VAL A 340 -10.01 -9.07 5.58
CA VAL A 340 -10.86 -7.88 5.78
C VAL A 340 -10.01 -6.65 6.10
N THR A 341 -9.07 -6.75 7.04
CA THR A 341 -8.26 -5.61 7.46
C THR A 341 -7.25 -5.19 6.40
N SER A 342 -6.68 -6.13 5.64
CA SER A 342 -5.78 -5.81 4.53
C SER A 342 -6.53 -5.14 3.38
N THR A 343 -7.73 -5.60 3.05
CA THR A 343 -8.56 -5.00 2.00
C THR A 343 -9.01 -3.59 2.40
N LEU A 344 -9.47 -3.40 3.62
CA LEU A 344 -9.84 -2.08 4.14
C LEU A 344 -8.61 -1.17 4.32
N GLY A 345 -7.50 -1.73 4.80
CA GLY A 345 -6.24 -1.02 4.96
C GLY A 345 -5.65 -0.54 3.63
N ALA A 346 -5.87 -1.28 2.55
CA ALA A 346 -5.46 -0.85 1.21
C ALA A 346 -6.11 0.48 0.81
N VAL A 347 -7.36 0.73 1.23
CA VAL A 347 -8.07 2.00 0.98
C VAL A 347 -7.45 3.19 1.73
N GLY A 348 -6.79 2.95 2.86
CA GLY A 348 -6.27 4.01 3.73
C GLY A 348 -4.83 4.46 3.47
N GLN A 349 -4.17 3.92 2.47
CA GLN A 349 -2.71 4.12 2.28
C GLN A 349 -2.31 5.45 1.63
N ALA A 350 -3.22 6.17 1.00
CA ALA A 350 -3.04 7.53 0.44
C ALA A 350 -2.06 7.70 -0.74
N GLY A 351 -1.57 6.68 -1.41
CA GLY A 351 -0.82 6.79 -2.69
C GLY A 351 0.48 7.59 -2.66
N VAL A 352 1.06 7.84 -1.48
CA VAL A 352 2.29 8.60 -1.27
C VAL A 352 3.41 7.71 -0.72
N PRO A 353 4.69 8.03 -0.96
CA PRO A 353 5.80 7.25 -0.47
C PRO A 353 5.80 7.15 1.06
N GLY A 354 6.06 5.97 1.58
CA GLY A 354 6.23 5.80 3.02
C GLY A 354 6.00 4.37 3.49
N PRO A 355 6.48 4.03 4.69
CA PRO A 355 6.29 2.71 5.26
C PRO A 355 4.82 2.35 5.41
N SER A 356 4.50 1.08 5.15
CA SER A 356 3.14 0.55 5.25
C SER A 356 2.73 0.29 6.70
N PHE A 357 2.48 1.34 7.46
CA PHE A 357 2.10 1.22 8.88
C PHE A 357 0.77 0.51 9.11
N LEU A 358 -0.10 0.44 8.12
CA LEU A 358 -1.34 -0.33 8.20
C LEU A 358 -1.10 -1.84 8.39
N VAL A 359 0.10 -2.32 8.12
CA VAL A 359 0.50 -3.70 8.47
C VAL A 359 0.36 -3.96 9.98
N VAL A 360 0.61 -2.96 10.82
CA VAL A 360 0.40 -3.04 12.27
C VAL A 360 -1.04 -3.42 12.59
N ALA A 361 -2.00 -2.73 11.97
CA ALA A 361 -3.42 -3.03 12.18
C ALA A 361 -3.78 -4.45 11.74
N VAL A 362 -3.21 -4.92 10.63
CA VAL A 362 -3.45 -6.28 10.12
C VAL A 362 -2.90 -7.34 11.09
N LEU A 363 -1.68 -7.14 11.59
CA LEU A 363 -1.06 -8.06 12.55
C LEU A 363 -1.86 -8.12 13.85
N LEU A 364 -2.19 -6.97 14.42
CA LEU A 364 -2.96 -6.88 15.67
C LEU A 364 -4.35 -7.50 15.52
N ALA A 365 -5.04 -7.26 14.39
CA ALA A 365 -6.34 -7.86 14.11
C ALA A 365 -6.29 -9.39 14.01
N ALA A 366 -5.17 -9.94 13.59
CA ALA A 366 -4.93 -11.38 13.53
C ALA A 366 -4.31 -11.94 14.83
N GLY A 367 -4.06 -11.10 15.84
CA GLY A 367 -3.41 -11.49 17.09
C GLY A 367 -1.92 -11.83 16.94
N ILE A 368 -1.27 -11.28 15.93
CA ILE A 368 0.14 -11.52 15.64
C ILE A 368 0.99 -10.41 16.27
N PRO A 369 2.06 -10.74 16.99
CA PRO A 369 2.99 -9.78 17.57
C PRO A 369 3.65 -8.87 16.50
N ILE A 370 3.94 -7.62 16.88
CA ILE A 370 4.46 -6.59 15.95
C ILE A 370 5.95 -6.27 16.14
N GLU A 371 6.61 -6.97 17.04
CA GLU A 371 8.00 -6.71 17.46
C GLU A 371 9.01 -6.80 16.31
N GLY A 372 8.75 -7.67 15.35
CA GLY A 372 9.63 -7.85 14.18
C GLY A 372 9.52 -6.76 13.10
N LEU A 373 8.57 -5.83 13.20
CA LEU A 373 8.33 -4.80 12.17
C LEU A 373 9.52 -3.87 11.90
N PRO A 374 10.33 -3.45 12.90
CA PRO A 374 11.51 -2.61 12.64
C PRO A 374 12.45 -3.20 11.59
N LEU A 375 12.59 -4.54 11.56
CA LEU A 375 13.38 -5.25 10.54
C LEU A 375 12.83 -5.03 9.11
N LEU A 376 11.52 -5.05 8.95
CA LEU A 376 10.87 -4.82 7.66
C LEU A 376 10.95 -3.36 7.24
N PHE A 377 10.84 -2.42 8.17
CA PHE A 377 10.88 -1.00 7.87
C PHE A 377 12.22 -0.54 7.28
N ALA A 378 13.32 -1.19 7.64
CA ALA A 378 14.63 -0.93 7.02
C ALA A 378 14.64 -1.22 5.50
N LEU A 379 13.88 -2.21 5.07
CA LEU A 379 13.77 -2.64 3.67
C LEU A 379 12.51 -2.10 2.98
N ASP A 380 11.61 -1.42 3.71
CA ASP A 380 10.30 -1.04 3.22
C ASP A 380 10.35 -0.20 1.95
N ARG A 381 11.39 0.61 1.75
CA ARG A 381 11.54 1.42 0.53
C ARG A 381 11.56 0.57 -0.73
N ILE A 382 12.22 -0.60 -0.71
CA ILE A 382 12.26 -1.50 -1.86
C ILE A 382 10.89 -2.13 -2.08
N PHE A 383 10.26 -2.56 -1.00
CA PHE A 383 8.89 -3.06 -1.06
C PHE A 383 7.94 -1.99 -1.62
N ASP A 384 8.09 -0.72 -1.20
CA ASP A 384 7.28 0.41 -1.63
C ASP A 384 7.38 0.69 -3.13
N MET A 385 8.61 0.71 -3.67
CA MET A 385 8.84 0.88 -5.11
C MET A 385 8.12 -0.20 -5.93
N ILE A 386 8.24 -1.47 -5.51
CA ILE A 386 7.68 -2.62 -6.22
C ILE A 386 6.15 -2.63 -6.11
N ARG A 387 5.59 -2.40 -4.92
CA ARG A 387 4.12 -2.38 -4.73
C ARG A 387 3.44 -1.22 -5.45
N THR A 388 4.12 -0.07 -5.54
CA THR A 388 3.58 1.08 -6.27
C THR A 388 3.44 0.78 -7.76
N ALA A 389 4.42 0.10 -8.36
CA ALA A 389 4.31 -0.32 -9.76
C ALA A 389 3.12 -1.27 -9.99
N LEU A 390 2.81 -2.15 -9.05
CA LEU A 390 1.61 -2.99 -9.12
C LEU A 390 0.33 -2.17 -8.95
N ASN A 391 0.28 -1.26 -7.96
CA ASN A 391 -0.91 -0.46 -7.68
C ASN A 391 -1.35 0.32 -8.92
N ILE A 392 -0.46 1.07 -9.56
CA ILE A 392 -0.80 1.85 -10.78
C ILE A 392 -1.16 0.95 -11.98
N THR A 393 -0.66 -0.28 -12.01
CA THR A 393 -1.05 -1.25 -13.02
C THR A 393 -2.49 -1.70 -12.80
N GLY A 394 -2.91 -1.88 -11.57
CA GLY A 394 -4.29 -2.17 -11.18
C GLY A 394 -5.24 -1.01 -11.46
N ASP A 395 -4.81 0.24 -11.27
CA ASP A 395 -5.58 1.43 -11.59
C ASP A 395 -5.87 1.50 -13.10
N ALA A 396 -4.85 1.28 -13.91
CA ALA A 396 -4.96 1.24 -15.37
C ALA A 396 -5.86 0.08 -15.84
N ALA A 397 -5.71 -1.11 -15.26
CA ALA A 397 -6.55 -2.25 -15.57
C ALA A 397 -8.04 -1.97 -15.26
N CYS A 398 -8.30 -1.34 -14.11
CA CYS A 398 -9.65 -0.90 -13.75
C CYS A 398 -10.21 0.10 -14.75
N ALA A 399 -9.45 1.13 -15.13
CA ALA A 399 -9.90 2.14 -16.08
C ALA A 399 -10.28 1.53 -17.44
N VAL A 400 -9.46 0.61 -17.97
CA VAL A 400 -9.72 -0.09 -19.23
C VAL A 400 -10.97 -0.98 -19.15
N ILE A 401 -11.16 -1.68 -18.03
CA ILE A 401 -12.32 -2.58 -17.84
C ILE A 401 -13.60 -1.76 -17.65
N VAL A 402 -13.56 -0.72 -16.82
CA VAL A 402 -14.73 0.13 -16.57
C VAL A 402 -15.18 0.84 -17.84
N ASP A 403 -14.24 1.36 -18.63
CA ASP A 403 -14.55 2.04 -19.90
C ASP A 403 -15.22 1.10 -20.90
N ALA A 404 -14.71 -0.13 -21.05
CA ALA A 404 -15.29 -1.15 -21.92
C ALA A 404 -16.70 -1.56 -21.48
N LEU A 405 -16.95 -1.73 -20.18
CA LEU A 405 -18.28 -2.09 -19.67
C LEU A 405 -19.32 -0.98 -19.90
N ILE A 406 -18.91 0.28 -19.78
CA ILE A 406 -19.79 1.43 -20.06
C ILE A 406 -20.10 1.51 -21.55
N GLU A 407 -19.10 1.31 -22.41
CA GLU A 407 -19.28 1.35 -23.86
C GLU A 407 -20.25 0.27 -24.37
N GLU A 408 -20.14 -0.95 -23.83
CA GLU A 408 -21.07 -2.04 -24.15
C GLU A 408 -22.52 -1.68 -23.79
N GLU A 409 -22.75 -1.07 -22.62
CA GLU A 409 -24.09 -0.68 -22.20
C GLU A 409 -24.66 0.49 -23.00
N GLU A 410 -23.83 1.47 -23.36
CA GLU A 410 -24.25 2.58 -24.24
C GLU A 410 -24.73 2.03 -25.61
N GLN A 411 -24.00 1.05 -26.17
CA GLN A 411 -24.33 0.39 -27.40
C GLN A 411 -25.65 -0.42 -27.32
N GLU A 412 -25.83 -1.17 -26.23
CA GLU A 412 -27.08 -1.93 -25.98
C GLU A 412 -28.28 -1.01 -25.82
N ALA A 413 -28.13 0.10 -25.09
CA ALA A 413 -29.21 1.09 -24.93
C ALA A 413 -29.58 1.78 -26.22
N GLU A 414 -28.64 2.05 -27.14
CA GLU A 414 -28.92 2.59 -28.48
C GLU A 414 -29.63 1.59 -29.35
N LEU A 415 -29.22 0.31 -29.33
CA LEU A 415 -29.89 -0.75 -30.09
C LEU A 415 -31.34 -0.97 -29.63
N GLN A 416 -31.60 -0.92 -28.34
CA GLN A 416 -32.96 -1.02 -27.80
C GLN A 416 -33.85 0.16 -28.23
N LYS A 417 -33.30 1.38 -28.30
CA LYS A 417 -34.02 2.58 -28.76
C LYS A 417 -34.33 2.52 -30.28
N GLN A 418 -33.50 1.83 -31.04
CA GLN A 418 -33.74 1.66 -32.51
C GLN A 418 -34.77 0.56 -32.81
N GLN A 419 -35.00 -0.34 -31.86
CA GLN A 419 -35.97 -1.44 -31.98
C GLN A 419 -37.35 -1.11 -31.38
N ALA A 420 -37.48 -0.04 -30.59
CA ALA A 420 -38.72 0.46 -30.00
C ALA A 420 -39.36 1.57 -30.89
#